data_287f1ff24789223e6b386852ecc9e12f
#
_entry.id   287f1ff24789223e6b386852ecc9e12f
#
_cell.length_a   1.000
_cell.length_b   1.000
_cell.length_c   1.000
_cell.angle_alpha   90.00
_cell.angle_beta   90.00
_cell.angle_gamma   90.00
#
_symmetry.space_group_name_H-M   'P 1'
#
loop_
_entity.id
_entity.type
_entity.pdbx_description
1 polymer ?
#
loop_
_entity_poly.entity_id
_entity_poly.type
_entity_poly.pdbx_seq_one_letter_code
_entity_poly.pdbx_strand_id
1 'polypeptide(L)'
;CSLSTSENLKVLIHDAARPFVSRELITRCLSALDHFDAVSPTLPLDETIFELLDDRVQTIPDRSTHRKVQTPQGFKLHTIKAAHEEFHKDQTFLPTDDCGIVLKYSPQTPIGVVNGDETNIKITYPTDMILARAIHYENSNS
;
A
#
# COMPACT_ATOMS: atom_id res chain seq x y z
N CYS A 1 -9.03 -19.51 17.67
CA CYS A 1 -8.62 -20.15 16.41
C CYS A 1 -7.11 -20.09 16.33
N SER A 2 -6.44 -21.24 16.55
CA SER A 2 -5.02 -21.37 16.26
C SER A 2 -4.88 -21.42 14.74
N LEU A 3 -4.52 -20.29 14.12
CA LEU A 3 -4.07 -20.30 12.73
C LEU A 3 -2.77 -21.12 12.70
N SER A 4 -2.77 -22.18 11.93
CA SER A 4 -1.58 -22.98 11.66
C SER A 4 -0.46 -22.03 11.23
N THR A 5 0.63 -21.98 11.98
CA THR A 5 1.82 -21.20 11.67
C THR A 5 2.59 -21.87 10.53
N SER A 6 2.04 -21.82 9.32
CA SER A 6 2.86 -22.12 8.17
C SER A 6 3.69 -20.87 7.88
N GLU A 7 5.01 -20.99 7.83
CA GLU A 7 5.97 -19.90 7.53
C GLU A 7 5.65 -19.15 6.22
N ASN A 8 4.79 -19.70 5.39
CA ASN A 8 4.41 -19.17 4.08
C ASN A 8 3.00 -18.55 4.02
N LEU A 9 2.33 -18.34 5.16
CA LEU A 9 1.02 -17.72 5.14
C LEU A 9 1.13 -16.26 4.66
N LYS A 10 0.41 -15.94 3.57
CA LYS A 10 0.33 -14.60 2.98
C LYS A 10 -0.89 -13.88 3.54
N VAL A 11 -0.73 -12.62 3.89
CA VAL A 11 -1.80 -11.74 4.33
C VAL A 11 -1.85 -10.50 3.45
N LEU A 12 -3.04 -10.01 3.20
CA LEU A 12 -3.28 -8.74 2.51
C LEU A 12 -4.02 -7.81 3.46
N ILE A 13 -3.50 -6.60 3.63
CA ILE A 13 -4.11 -5.54 4.43
C ILE A 13 -4.65 -4.49 3.46
N HIS A 14 -5.94 -4.21 3.55
CA HIS A 14 -6.63 -3.38 2.57
C HIS A 14 -7.46 -2.27 3.21
N ASP A 15 -7.36 -1.07 2.65
CA ASP A 15 -8.20 0.07 3.01
C ASP A 15 -9.67 -0.19 2.67
N ALA A 16 -10.56 -0.17 3.66
CA ALA A 16 -12.01 -0.26 3.41
C ALA A 16 -12.54 0.86 2.51
N ALA A 17 -11.82 1.98 2.43
CA ALA A 17 -12.14 3.12 1.56
C ALA A 17 -11.76 2.90 0.08
N ARG A 18 -11.23 1.73 -0.31
CA ARG A 18 -10.91 1.37 -1.72
C ARG A 18 -11.81 0.22 -2.19
N PRO A 19 -13.07 0.50 -2.56
CA PRO A 19 -14.03 -0.56 -2.87
C PRO A 19 -13.83 -1.23 -4.23
N PHE A 20 -12.91 -0.73 -5.08
CA PHE A 20 -12.73 -1.21 -6.46
C PHE A 20 -11.45 -2.03 -6.65
N VAL A 21 -10.98 -2.70 -5.60
CA VAL A 21 -9.84 -3.61 -5.74
C VAL A 21 -10.18 -4.75 -6.71
N SER A 22 -9.35 -4.92 -7.75
CA SER A 22 -9.55 -5.96 -8.75
C SER A 22 -8.97 -7.31 -8.29
N ARG A 23 -9.51 -8.41 -8.84
CA ARG A 23 -8.95 -9.74 -8.65
C ARG A 23 -7.52 -9.82 -9.19
N GLU A 24 -7.27 -9.14 -10.29
CA GLU A 24 -5.98 -9.07 -10.95
C GLU A 24 -4.93 -8.40 -10.06
N LEU A 25 -5.29 -7.30 -9.38
CA LEU A 25 -4.41 -6.63 -8.42
C LEU A 25 -4.07 -7.52 -7.23
N ILE A 26 -5.09 -8.18 -6.67
CA ILE A 26 -4.90 -9.16 -5.58
C ILE A 26 -3.93 -10.27 -6.03
N THR A 27 -4.12 -10.79 -7.24
CA THR A 27 -3.28 -11.85 -7.80
C THR A 27 -1.84 -11.37 -7.98
N ARG A 28 -1.61 -10.13 -8.49
CA ARG A 28 -0.26 -9.57 -8.61
C ARG A 28 0.44 -9.47 -7.26
N CYS A 29 -0.27 -8.99 -6.23
CA CYS A 29 0.28 -8.90 -4.87
C CYS A 29 0.64 -10.28 -4.32
N LEU A 30 -0.26 -11.26 -4.46
CA LEU A 30 -0.01 -12.63 -3.97
C LEU A 30 1.15 -13.31 -4.70
N SER A 31 1.28 -13.12 -6.02
CA SER A 31 2.39 -13.67 -6.81
C SER A 31 3.72 -13.02 -6.44
N ALA A 32 3.74 -11.71 -6.22
CA ALA A 32 4.96 -11.01 -5.80
C ALA A 32 5.48 -11.47 -4.42
N LEU A 33 4.57 -11.92 -3.54
CA LEU A 33 4.94 -12.52 -2.23
C LEU A 33 5.65 -13.89 -2.35
N ASP A 34 5.78 -14.46 -3.54
CA ASP A 34 6.66 -15.62 -3.76
C ASP A 34 8.14 -15.22 -3.81
N HIS A 35 8.42 -13.93 -4.06
CA HIS A 35 9.77 -13.37 -4.20
C HIS A 35 10.14 -12.35 -3.12
N PHE A 36 9.13 -11.76 -2.45
CA PHE A 36 9.30 -10.75 -1.42
C PHE A 36 8.52 -11.13 -0.16
N ASP A 37 8.97 -10.63 0.99
CA ASP A 37 8.24 -10.82 2.26
C ASP A 37 7.23 -9.70 2.54
N ALA A 38 7.36 -8.59 1.83
CA ALA A 38 6.41 -7.48 1.83
C ALA A 38 6.25 -6.92 0.41
N VAL A 39 5.04 -6.51 0.03
CA VAL A 39 4.76 -5.93 -1.30
C VAL A 39 3.73 -4.80 -1.18
N SER A 40 3.84 -3.81 -2.05
CA SER A 40 2.88 -2.73 -2.17
C SER A 40 2.53 -2.43 -3.62
N PRO A 41 1.25 -2.29 -3.96
CA PRO A 41 0.85 -1.79 -5.27
C PRO A 41 1.08 -0.28 -5.34
N THR A 42 1.57 0.17 -6.48
CA THR A 42 1.89 1.58 -6.69
C THR A 42 1.50 2.05 -8.08
N LEU A 43 1.22 3.35 -8.18
CA LEU A 43 1.07 4.05 -9.46
C LEU A 43 2.24 5.03 -9.65
N PRO A 44 2.60 5.35 -10.91
CA PRO A 44 3.52 6.44 -11.18
C PRO A 44 3.04 7.74 -10.54
N LEU A 45 3.97 8.58 -10.14
CA LEU A 45 3.65 9.95 -9.74
C LEU A 45 3.61 10.82 -10.99
N ASP A 46 2.43 11.29 -11.35
CA ASP A 46 2.14 12.09 -12.54
C ASP A 46 2.15 13.61 -12.29
N GLU A 47 2.11 14.02 -11.02
CA GLU A 47 2.14 15.41 -10.60
C GLU A 47 3.53 15.82 -10.09
N THR A 48 3.82 17.13 -10.13
CA THR A 48 4.99 17.69 -9.46
C THR A 48 4.71 17.80 -7.97
N ILE A 49 5.64 17.31 -7.14
CA ILE A 49 5.57 17.44 -5.69
C ILE A 49 6.67 18.39 -5.20
N PHE A 50 6.37 19.11 -4.13
CA PHE A 50 7.33 19.94 -3.42
C PHE A 50 7.62 19.35 -2.05
N GLU A 51 8.88 19.31 -1.68
CA GLU A 51 9.26 19.17 -0.28
C GLU A 51 9.33 20.56 0.34
N LEU A 52 8.65 20.75 1.45
CA LEU A 52 8.52 22.05 2.10
C LEU A 52 9.31 22.09 3.41
N LEU A 53 9.87 23.28 3.70
CA LEU A 53 10.38 23.64 5.01
C LEU A 53 9.86 25.05 5.34
N ASP A 54 9.18 25.21 6.46
CA ASP A 54 8.61 26.49 6.93
C ASP A 54 7.80 27.23 5.82
N ASP A 55 6.86 26.53 5.18
CA ASP A 55 6.00 27.01 4.09
C ASP A 55 6.76 27.49 2.82
N ARG A 56 8.02 27.09 2.69
CA ARG A 56 8.84 27.38 1.52
C ARG A 56 9.22 26.09 0.82
N VAL A 57 9.30 26.14 -0.51
CA VAL A 57 9.81 25.02 -1.30
C VAL A 57 11.29 24.83 -0.97
N GLN A 58 11.62 23.69 -0.39
CA GLN A 58 12.99 23.28 -0.11
C GLN A 58 13.60 22.56 -1.30
N THR A 59 12.86 21.60 -1.87
CA THR A 59 13.31 20.84 -3.03
C THR A 59 12.14 20.37 -3.88
N ILE A 60 12.44 20.05 -5.12
CA ILE A 60 11.50 19.42 -6.06
C ILE A 60 12.06 18.03 -6.37
N PRO A 61 11.56 16.98 -5.71
CA PRO A 61 12.05 15.63 -5.92
C PRO A 61 11.83 15.15 -7.36
N ASP A 62 12.74 14.28 -7.82
CA ASP A 62 12.55 13.61 -9.10
C ASP A 62 11.37 12.64 -9.02
N ARG A 63 10.27 12.97 -9.69
CA ARG A 63 9.06 12.15 -9.70
C ARG A 63 9.28 10.72 -10.26
N SER A 64 10.32 10.49 -11.06
CA SER A 64 10.63 9.17 -11.60
C SER A 64 10.97 8.15 -10.50
N THR A 65 11.47 8.62 -9.36
CA THR A 65 11.83 7.82 -8.18
C THR A 65 10.71 7.71 -7.14
N HIS A 66 9.59 8.40 -7.37
CA HIS A 66 8.46 8.44 -6.45
C HIS A 66 7.25 7.70 -7.02
N ARG A 67 6.44 7.15 -6.14
CA ARG A 67 5.22 6.41 -6.49
C ARG A 67 4.06 6.79 -5.57
N LYS A 68 2.84 6.77 -6.11
CA LYS A 68 1.62 6.81 -5.31
C LYS A 68 1.33 5.41 -4.80
N VAL A 69 1.21 5.24 -3.49
CA VAL A 69 0.98 3.94 -2.85
C VAL A 69 -0.51 3.62 -2.83
N GLN A 70 -0.83 2.35 -3.04
CA GLN A 70 -2.18 1.81 -2.90
C GLN A 70 -2.20 0.63 -1.91
N THR A 71 -3.38 0.13 -1.62
CA THR A 71 -3.62 -1.15 -0.97
C THR A 71 -4.41 -2.08 -1.91
N PRO A 72 -4.36 -3.42 -1.76
CA PRO A 72 -3.87 -4.14 -0.58
C PRO A 72 -2.34 -4.19 -0.51
N GLN A 73 -1.78 -3.92 0.66
CA GLN A 73 -0.39 -4.24 0.94
C GLN A 73 -0.30 -5.70 1.37
N GLY A 74 0.66 -6.42 0.81
CA GLY A 74 0.82 -7.85 1.04
C GLY A 74 2.04 -8.16 1.89
N PHE A 75 1.92 -9.19 2.73
CA PHE A 75 3.01 -9.58 3.63
C PHE A 75 3.02 -11.09 3.85
N LYS A 76 4.22 -11.65 4.10
CA LYS A 76 4.33 -12.90 4.85
C LYS A 76 3.87 -12.64 6.29
N LEU A 77 3.05 -13.50 6.85
CA LEU A 77 2.46 -13.29 8.18
C LEU A 77 3.54 -13.06 9.26
N HIS A 78 4.61 -13.84 9.23
CA HIS A 78 5.69 -13.70 10.23
C HIS A 78 6.36 -12.33 10.15
N THR A 79 6.56 -11.77 8.94
CA THR A 79 7.21 -10.48 8.72
C THR A 79 6.38 -9.35 9.30
N ILE A 80 5.10 -9.25 8.93
CA ILE A 80 4.24 -8.16 9.42
C ILE A 80 3.97 -8.29 10.91
N LYS A 81 3.81 -9.51 11.42
CA LYS A 81 3.61 -9.75 12.85
C LYS A 81 4.81 -9.29 13.67
N ALA A 82 6.03 -9.68 13.29
CA ALA A 82 7.24 -9.27 13.97
C ALA A 82 7.42 -7.74 13.95
N ALA A 83 7.17 -7.09 12.81
CA ALA A 83 7.26 -5.64 12.69
C ALA A 83 6.24 -4.92 13.60
N HIS A 84 5.01 -5.41 13.68
CA HIS A 84 3.99 -4.85 14.60
C HIS A 84 4.31 -5.11 16.07
N GLU A 85 4.91 -6.24 16.43
CA GLU A 85 5.35 -6.51 17.81
C GLU A 85 6.38 -5.48 18.27
N GLU A 86 7.32 -5.08 17.41
CA GLU A 86 8.27 -4.01 17.71
C GLU A 86 7.61 -2.63 17.70
N PHE A 87 6.72 -2.36 16.73
CA PHE A 87 5.97 -1.10 16.68
C PHE A 87 5.17 -0.85 17.95
N HIS A 88 4.52 -1.86 18.52
CA HIS A 88 3.74 -1.71 19.76
C HIS A 88 4.58 -1.32 20.99
N LYS A 89 5.89 -1.51 20.93
CA LYS A 89 6.84 -1.08 21.98
C LYS A 89 7.32 0.36 21.80
N ASP A 90 7.19 0.90 20.57
CA ASP A 90 7.64 2.25 20.22
C ASP A 90 6.44 3.20 20.13
N GLN A 91 6.30 4.09 21.12
CA GLN A 91 5.21 5.06 21.17
C GLN A 91 5.53 6.37 20.42
N THR A 92 6.69 6.46 19.79
CA THR A 92 7.16 7.69 19.13
C THR A 92 6.96 7.69 17.61
N PHE A 93 6.89 6.51 17.00
CA PHE A 93 6.72 6.36 15.56
C PHE A 93 5.25 6.45 15.16
N LEU A 94 4.95 7.31 14.17
CA LEU A 94 3.63 7.46 13.57
C LEU A 94 3.66 6.93 12.12
N PRO A 95 3.29 5.66 11.91
CA PRO A 95 3.28 5.08 10.59
C PRO A 95 2.13 5.65 9.75
N THR A 96 2.34 5.77 8.45
CA THR A 96 1.30 6.12 7.48
C THR A 96 0.65 4.88 6.87
N ASP A 97 1.37 3.74 6.87
CA ASP A 97 0.91 2.46 6.35
C ASP A 97 1.72 1.28 6.96
N ASP A 98 1.32 0.05 6.65
CA ASP A 98 1.95 -1.16 7.16
C ASP A 98 3.34 -1.41 6.55
N CYS A 99 3.57 -1.02 5.29
CA CYS A 99 4.90 -1.06 4.69
C CYS A 99 5.89 -0.14 5.42
N GLY A 100 5.43 1.02 5.91
CA GLY A 100 6.23 1.92 6.74
C GLY A 100 6.65 1.29 8.06
N ILE A 101 5.78 0.46 8.68
CA ILE A 101 6.11 -0.30 9.88
C ILE A 101 7.19 -1.34 9.57
N VAL A 102 7.04 -2.10 8.48
CA VAL A 102 8.06 -3.08 8.05
C VAL A 102 9.39 -2.39 7.76
N LEU A 103 9.37 -1.28 7.02
CA LEU A 103 10.59 -0.54 6.68
C LEU A 103 11.33 -0.04 7.94
N LYS A 104 10.60 0.38 8.97
CA LYS A 104 11.16 0.89 10.23
C LYS A 104 11.76 -0.22 11.08
N TYR A 105 11.03 -1.31 11.30
CA TYR A 105 11.38 -2.35 12.28
C TYR A 105 12.02 -3.60 11.69
N SER A 106 12.01 -3.72 10.37
CA SER A 106 12.67 -4.80 9.62
C SER A 106 13.38 -4.24 8.38
N PRO A 107 14.33 -3.29 8.55
CA PRO A 107 14.92 -2.53 7.44
C PRO A 107 15.70 -3.40 6.44
N GLN A 108 16.07 -4.62 6.80
CA GLN A 108 16.70 -5.61 5.92
C GLN A 108 15.69 -6.32 5.01
N THR A 109 14.38 -6.17 5.26
CA THR A 109 13.34 -6.80 4.45
C THR A 109 13.03 -5.92 3.24
N PRO A 110 13.34 -6.36 2.01
CA PRO A 110 12.99 -5.61 0.82
C PRO A 110 11.48 -5.61 0.61
N ILE A 111 10.93 -4.42 0.36
CA ILE A 111 9.51 -4.27 -0.01
C ILE A 111 9.42 -4.24 -1.52
N GLY A 112 8.81 -5.27 -2.11
CA GLY A 112 8.54 -5.32 -3.54
C GLY A 112 7.43 -4.37 -3.94
N VAL A 113 7.47 -3.86 -5.17
CA VAL A 113 6.38 -3.07 -5.74
C VAL A 113 5.74 -3.78 -6.91
N VAL A 114 4.42 -3.68 -7.03
CA VAL A 114 3.64 -4.15 -8.17
C VAL A 114 2.86 -2.99 -8.78
N ASN A 115 2.49 -3.14 -10.05
CA ASN A 115 1.62 -2.15 -10.68
C ASN A 115 0.25 -2.14 -10.00
N GLY A 116 -0.17 -0.97 -9.55
CA GLY A 116 -1.52 -0.71 -9.06
C GLY A 116 -2.54 -0.58 -10.20
N ASP A 117 -3.77 -0.25 -9.86
CA ASP A 117 -4.85 0.00 -10.81
C ASP A 117 -5.38 1.42 -10.60
N GLU A 118 -5.56 2.19 -11.68
CA GLU A 118 -6.08 3.56 -11.60
C GLU A 118 -7.50 3.61 -11.02
N THR A 119 -8.29 2.56 -11.27
CA THR A 119 -9.65 2.43 -10.73
C THR A 119 -9.69 2.08 -9.24
N ASN A 120 -8.58 1.61 -8.66
CA ASN A 120 -8.47 1.29 -7.23
C ASN A 120 -8.29 2.56 -6.38
N ILE A 121 -9.20 3.51 -6.56
CA ILE A 121 -9.19 4.80 -5.86
C ILE A 121 -9.48 4.66 -4.37
N LYS A 122 -8.96 5.58 -3.57
CA LYS A 122 -9.35 5.75 -2.17
C LYS A 122 -10.40 6.84 -2.07
N ILE A 123 -11.59 6.51 -1.62
CA ILE A 123 -12.68 7.48 -1.38
C ILE A 123 -12.35 8.23 -0.09
N THR A 124 -11.87 9.45 -0.22
CA THR A 124 -11.42 10.30 0.90
C THR A 124 -12.27 11.58 0.99
N TYR A 125 -12.63 12.15 -0.15
CA TYR A 125 -13.38 13.39 -0.25
C TYR A 125 -14.74 13.17 -0.93
N PRO A 126 -15.74 14.05 -0.69
CA PRO A 126 -17.04 13.95 -1.36
C PRO A 126 -16.95 13.92 -2.89
N THR A 127 -15.98 14.58 -3.49
CA THR A 127 -15.72 14.56 -4.93
C THR A 127 -15.35 13.18 -5.46
N ASP A 128 -14.70 12.34 -4.64
CA ASP A 128 -14.31 10.98 -5.03
C ASP A 128 -15.53 10.09 -5.28
N MET A 129 -16.68 10.42 -4.67
CA MET A 129 -17.93 9.72 -4.91
C MET A 129 -18.44 9.86 -6.35
N ILE A 130 -18.10 10.96 -7.04
CA ILE A 130 -18.47 11.14 -8.44
C ILE A 130 -17.69 10.14 -9.29
N LEU A 131 -16.38 10.06 -9.07
CA LEU A 131 -15.52 9.10 -9.75
C LEU A 131 -15.90 7.65 -9.40
N ALA A 132 -16.19 7.38 -8.12
CA ALA A 132 -16.62 6.05 -7.67
C ALA A 132 -17.90 5.58 -8.39
N ARG A 133 -18.88 6.48 -8.58
CA ARG A 133 -20.11 6.16 -9.34
C ARG A 133 -19.82 5.86 -10.81
N ALA A 134 -18.92 6.61 -11.45
CA ALA A 134 -18.50 6.36 -12.82
C ALA A 134 -17.83 4.99 -12.97
N ILE A 135 -16.87 4.67 -12.09
CA ILE A 135 -16.19 3.37 -12.09
C ILE A 135 -17.20 2.23 -11.86
N HIS A 136 -18.13 2.39 -10.91
CA HIS A 136 -19.16 1.38 -10.65
C HIS A 136 -20.04 1.14 -11.88
N TYR A 137 -20.46 2.22 -12.56
CA TYR A 137 -21.28 2.13 -13.77
C TYR A 137 -20.57 1.36 -14.88
N GLU A 138 -19.31 1.67 -15.16
CA GLU A 138 -18.50 0.98 -16.16
C GLU A 138 -18.33 -0.52 -15.83
N ASN A 139 -18.00 -0.84 -14.58
CA ASN A 139 -17.83 -2.23 -14.14
C ASN A 139 -19.13 -3.04 -14.17
N SER A 140 -20.30 -2.37 -14.09
CA SER A 140 -21.60 -3.05 -14.12
C SER A 140 -22.11 -3.31 -15.54
N ASN A 141 -21.51 -2.66 -16.54
CA ASN A 141 -21.91 -2.76 -17.95
C ASN A 141 -20.83 -3.46 -18.83
N SER A 142 -19.75 -3.92 -18.23
CA SER A 142 -18.69 -4.71 -18.86
C SER A 142 -18.83 -6.19 -18.50
#